data_773715cd93fc1b685f5829358f5c72ed
#
_entry.id   773715cd93fc1b685f5829358f5c72ed
#
_cell.length_a   1.000
_cell.length_b   1.000
_cell.length_c   1.000
_cell.angle_alpha   90.00
_cell.angle_beta   90.00
_cell.angle_gamma   90.00
#
_symmetry.space_group_name_H-M   'P 1'
#
loop_
_entity.id
_entity.type
_entity.pdbx_description
1 polymer ?
#
loop_
_entity_poly.entity_id
_entity_poly.type
_entity_poly.pdbx_seq_one_letter_code
_entity_poly.pdbx_strand_id
1 'polypeptide(L)'
;IRKSNECTITKFNLTSLGLSGIINESTKTISLISLESIGEVLADVSISHGATISPDPTTVALNYDQDQKVTVTAQNGTTKSTYTVKKEIPEKIAAGLRANSAKLIWAKKLTDIGISSFDMTTGIAVTNDYVVINERAKNPVYLHAKNGEKAGTMNISFAGSLTNFYATADKDGNI
;
A
#
# COMPACT_ATOMS: atom_id res chain seq x y z
N ILE A 1 -16.13 -47.88 -12.16
CA ILE A 1 -15.19 -46.74 -11.97
C ILE A 1 -15.62 -46.04 -10.69
N ARG A 2 -14.69 -45.84 -9.75
CA ARG A 2 -14.97 -45.12 -8.49
C ARG A 2 -15.10 -43.61 -8.82
N LYS A 3 -16.21 -42.99 -8.48
CA LYS A 3 -16.42 -41.55 -8.64
C LYS A 3 -15.63 -40.77 -7.58
N SER A 4 -15.11 -39.60 -7.96
CA SER A 4 -14.36 -38.71 -7.06
C SER A 4 -15.26 -38.14 -5.95
N ASN A 5 -14.69 -37.96 -4.77
CA ASN A 5 -15.30 -37.28 -3.64
C ASN A 5 -14.76 -35.84 -3.46
N GLU A 6 -13.97 -35.33 -4.38
CA GLU A 6 -13.44 -33.98 -4.34
C GLU A 6 -14.54 -32.94 -4.65
N CYS A 7 -14.63 -31.91 -3.83
CA CYS A 7 -15.62 -30.85 -3.93
C CYS A 7 -15.04 -29.49 -3.52
N THR A 8 -13.95 -29.11 -4.18
CA THR A 8 -13.23 -27.87 -3.91
C THR A 8 -13.48 -26.81 -4.98
N ILE A 9 -13.33 -25.54 -4.62
CA ILE A 9 -13.25 -24.40 -5.55
C ILE A 9 -11.77 -24.02 -5.65
N THR A 10 -11.21 -24.01 -6.86
CA THR A 10 -9.80 -23.69 -7.12
C THR A 10 -9.60 -22.31 -7.71
N LYS A 11 -10.66 -21.71 -8.25
CA LYS A 11 -10.67 -20.36 -8.80
C LYS A 11 -12.04 -19.72 -8.58
N PHE A 12 -12.04 -18.45 -8.24
CA PHE A 12 -13.24 -17.63 -8.12
C PHE A 12 -12.93 -16.19 -8.46
N ASN A 13 -13.32 -15.71 -9.63
CA ASN A 13 -13.00 -14.37 -10.11
C ASN A 13 -14.24 -13.65 -10.61
N LEU A 14 -14.34 -12.36 -10.32
CA LEU A 14 -15.31 -11.45 -10.94
C LEU A 14 -14.62 -10.72 -12.09
N THR A 15 -14.52 -11.37 -13.24
CA THR A 15 -13.71 -10.91 -14.38
C THR A 15 -14.16 -9.55 -14.91
N SER A 16 -15.47 -9.27 -14.89
CA SER A 16 -16.02 -7.98 -15.32
C SER A 16 -15.54 -6.79 -14.48
N LEU A 17 -15.11 -7.04 -13.24
CA LEU A 17 -14.63 -6.04 -12.29
C LEU A 17 -13.13 -6.16 -12.02
N GLY A 18 -12.44 -7.11 -12.63
CA GLY A 18 -11.01 -7.39 -12.37
C GLY A 18 -10.73 -7.86 -10.94
N LEU A 19 -11.72 -8.39 -10.22
CA LEU A 19 -11.56 -8.87 -8.85
C LEU A 19 -11.26 -10.37 -8.82
N SER A 20 -10.26 -10.76 -8.05
CA SER A 20 -9.92 -12.16 -7.78
C SER A 20 -10.28 -12.52 -6.33
N GLY A 21 -11.01 -13.62 -6.15
CA GLY A 21 -11.35 -14.14 -4.83
C GLY A 21 -10.19 -14.86 -4.16
N ILE A 22 -9.96 -14.53 -2.91
CA ILE A 22 -8.99 -15.22 -2.05
C ILE A 22 -9.70 -16.39 -1.38
N ILE A 23 -9.33 -17.62 -1.78
CA ILE A 23 -9.95 -18.84 -1.29
C ILE A 23 -9.22 -19.34 -0.05
N ASN A 24 -9.95 -19.47 1.05
CA ASN A 24 -9.50 -20.15 2.26
C ASN A 24 -10.19 -21.50 2.38
N GLU A 25 -9.46 -22.55 2.05
CA GLU A 25 -9.99 -23.91 2.00
C GLU A 25 -10.32 -24.47 3.39
N SER A 26 -9.59 -24.06 4.43
CA SER A 26 -9.84 -24.55 5.80
C SER A 26 -11.11 -23.98 6.42
N THR A 27 -11.47 -22.75 6.10
CA THR A 27 -12.69 -22.09 6.59
C THR A 27 -13.84 -22.11 5.59
N LYS A 28 -13.57 -22.59 4.36
CA LYS A 28 -14.53 -22.57 3.24
C LYS A 28 -15.08 -21.16 2.98
N THR A 29 -14.19 -20.19 3.00
CA THR A 29 -14.51 -18.78 2.70
C THR A 29 -13.77 -18.30 1.45
N ILE A 30 -14.43 -17.41 0.72
CA ILE A 30 -13.85 -16.71 -0.44
C ILE A 30 -14.01 -15.22 -0.19
N SER A 31 -12.89 -14.52 -0.03
CA SER A 31 -12.87 -13.07 0.23
C SER A 31 -12.70 -12.29 -1.06
N LEU A 32 -13.62 -11.37 -1.32
CA LEU A 32 -13.58 -10.39 -2.40
C LEU A 32 -13.23 -9.03 -1.81
N ILE A 33 -12.04 -8.51 -2.09
CA ILE A 33 -11.58 -7.23 -1.53
C ILE A 33 -12.01 -6.09 -2.44
N SER A 34 -12.93 -5.24 -2.00
CA SER A 34 -13.40 -4.09 -2.75
C SER A 34 -13.86 -2.95 -1.82
N LEU A 35 -13.46 -1.71 -2.15
CA LEU A 35 -13.99 -0.50 -1.52
C LEU A 35 -15.34 -0.10 -2.09
N GLU A 36 -15.56 -0.42 -3.36
CA GLU A 36 -16.78 -0.08 -4.09
C GLU A 36 -17.84 -1.17 -3.97
N SER A 37 -19.09 -0.82 -4.24
CA SER A 37 -20.17 -1.80 -4.38
C SER A 37 -19.86 -2.75 -5.55
N ILE A 38 -20.07 -4.05 -5.32
CA ILE A 38 -19.89 -5.09 -6.34
C ILE A 38 -21.20 -5.32 -7.11
N GLY A 39 -22.31 -5.38 -6.39
CA GLY A 39 -23.62 -5.65 -6.97
C GLY A 39 -23.81 -7.08 -7.47
N GLU A 40 -24.76 -7.23 -8.40
CA GLU A 40 -25.08 -8.52 -9.05
C GLU A 40 -24.20 -8.73 -10.26
N VAL A 41 -23.29 -9.70 -10.20
CA VAL A 41 -22.40 -10.07 -11.30
C VAL A 41 -22.19 -11.58 -11.39
N LEU A 42 -21.80 -12.05 -12.58
CA LEU A 42 -21.36 -13.43 -12.81
C LEU A 42 -19.92 -13.60 -12.32
N ALA A 43 -19.59 -14.81 -11.89
CA ALA A 43 -18.24 -15.19 -11.53
C ALA A 43 -17.67 -16.23 -12.49
N ASP A 44 -16.35 -16.17 -12.75
CA ASP A 44 -15.60 -17.21 -13.42
C ASP A 44 -15.03 -18.15 -12.35
N VAL A 45 -15.57 -19.37 -12.29
CA VAL A 45 -15.29 -20.33 -11.23
C VAL A 45 -14.75 -21.64 -11.80
N SER A 46 -13.71 -22.17 -11.15
CA SER A 46 -13.20 -23.51 -11.41
C SER A 46 -13.42 -24.39 -10.17
N ILE A 47 -13.97 -25.57 -10.37
CA ILE A 47 -14.26 -26.54 -9.32
C ILE A 47 -13.59 -27.88 -9.62
N SER A 48 -13.58 -28.80 -8.65
CA SER A 48 -13.08 -30.17 -8.83
C SER A 48 -13.73 -30.87 -10.03
N HIS A 49 -12.92 -31.67 -10.72
CA HIS A 49 -13.39 -32.36 -11.93
C HIS A 49 -14.60 -33.24 -11.68
N GLY A 50 -15.62 -33.08 -12.53
CA GLY A 50 -16.88 -33.83 -12.42
C GLY A 50 -17.79 -33.41 -11.26
N ALA A 51 -17.42 -32.39 -10.49
CA ALA A 51 -18.27 -31.80 -9.47
C ALA A 51 -19.29 -30.82 -10.10
N THR A 52 -20.33 -30.46 -9.36
CA THR A 52 -21.32 -29.43 -9.71
C THR A 52 -21.37 -28.37 -8.63
N ILE A 53 -21.81 -27.16 -8.97
CA ILE A 53 -21.94 -26.04 -8.01
C ILE A 53 -23.37 -25.49 -8.05
N SER A 54 -23.90 -25.10 -6.89
CA SER A 54 -25.27 -24.54 -6.79
C SER A 54 -25.33 -23.49 -5.65
N PRO A 55 -25.89 -22.28 -5.90
CA PRO A 55 -26.18 -21.74 -7.23
C PRO A 55 -24.94 -21.71 -8.10
N ASP A 56 -25.08 -21.83 -9.43
CA ASP A 56 -23.95 -21.74 -10.35
C ASP A 56 -23.67 -20.26 -10.68
N PRO A 57 -22.61 -19.68 -10.11
CA PRO A 57 -22.32 -18.26 -10.29
C PRO A 57 -21.78 -17.92 -11.69
N THR A 58 -21.52 -18.93 -12.52
CA THR A 58 -21.11 -18.71 -13.92
C THR A 58 -22.32 -18.40 -14.82
N THR A 59 -23.51 -18.79 -14.39
CA THR A 59 -24.76 -18.64 -15.14
C THR A 59 -25.79 -17.78 -14.44
N VAL A 60 -25.70 -17.67 -13.10
CA VAL A 60 -26.59 -16.85 -12.26
C VAL A 60 -25.78 -15.74 -11.59
N ALA A 61 -26.14 -14.49 -11.87
CA ALA A 61 -25.53 -13.36 -11.20
C ALA A 61 -25.94 -13.34 -9.71
N LEU A 62 -24.95 -13.20 -8.83
CA LEU A 62 -25.17 -13.12 -7.40
C LEU A 62 -24.75 -11.73 -6.88
N ASN A 63 -25.46 -11.23 -5.88
CA ASN A 63 -25.16 -9.95 -5.25
C ASN A 63 -24.05 -10.12 -4.19
N TYR A 64 -22.83 -9.75 -4.54
CA TYR A 64 -21.65 -9.89 -3.66
C TYR A 64 -21.46 -8.76 -2.66
N ASP A 65 -22.35 -7.79 -2.59
CA ASP A 65 -22.38 -6.85 -1.45
C ASP A 65 -22.97 -7.48 -0.19
N GLN A 66 -23.50 -8.70 -0.31
CA GLN A 66 -23.96 -9.55 0.78
C GLN A 66 -23.26 -10.90 0.73
N ASP A 67 -23.15 -11.56 1.88
CA ASP A 67 -22.60 -12.91 1.95
C ASP A 67 -23.41 -13.88 1.06
N GLN A 68 -22.72 -14.52 0.12
CA GLN A 68 -23.32 -15.53 -0.76
C GLN A 68 -22.81 -16.93 -0.37
N LYS A 69 -23.69 -17.92 -0.45
CA LYS A 69 -23.30 -19.31 -0.21
C LYS A 69 -23.40 -20.09 -1.52
N VAL A 70 -22.33 -20.79 -1.86
CA VAL A 70 -22.27 -21.69 -3.01
C VAL A 70 -21.86 -23.08 -2.53
N THR A 71 -22.58 -24.11 -2.96
CA THR A 71 -22.32 -25.50 -2.54
C THR A 71 -21.79 -26.31 -3.71
N VAL A 72 -20.58 -26.85 -3.55
CA VAL A 72 -19.98 -27.78 -4.51
C VAL A 72 -20.33 -29.20 -4.10
N THR A 73 -20.91 -29.94 -5.03
CA THR A 73 -21.22 -31.37 -4.87
C THR A 73 -20.27 -32.19 -5.71
N ALA A 74 -19.54 -33.09 -5.08
CA ALA A 74 -18.57 -33.95 -5.75
C ALA A 74 -19.23 -34.87 -6.79
N GLN A 75 -18.42 -35.45 -7.69
CA GLN A 75 -18.86 -36.40 -8.71
C GLN A 75 -19.64 -37.61 -8.13
N ASN A 76 -19.35 -38.00 -6.90
CA ASN A 76 -20.05 -39.12 -6.24
C ASN A 76 -21.50 -38.76 -5.89
N GLY A 77 -21.93 -37.48 -5.97
CA GLY A 77 -23.26 -36.98 -5.70
C GLY A 77 -23.64 -36.85 -4.21
N THR A 78 -22.74 -37.25 -3.31
CA THR A 78 -23.02 -37.28 -1.85
C THR A 78 -22.12 -36.32 -1.05
N THR A 79 -20.87 -36.24 -1.40
CA THR A 79 -19.90 -35.33 -0.71
C THR A 79 -20.14 -33.91 -1.15
N LYS A 80 -20.24 -32.98 -0.18
CA LYS A 80 -20.53 -31.56 -0.44
C LYS A 80 -19.64 -30.67 0.40
N SER A 81 -19.27 -29.52 -0.16
CA SER A 81 -18.63 -28.39 0.54
C SER A 81 -19.39 -27.11 0.25
N THR A 82 -19.72 -26.35 1.28
CA THR A 82 -20.36 -25.05 1.13
C THR A 82 -19.35 -23.95 1.43
N TYR A 83 -19.13 -23.07 0.48
CA TYR A 83 -18.29 -21.89 0.61
C TYR A 83 -19.15 -20.66 0.85
N THR A 84 -18.68 -19.77 1.71
CA THR A 84 -19.26 -18.45 1.88
C THR A 84 -18.39 -17.43 1.15
N VAL A 85 -18.94 -16.77 0.15
CA VAL A 85 -18.30 -15.67 -0.57
C VAL A 85 -18.64 -14.38 0.16
N LYS A 86 -17.61 -13.65 0.59
CA LYS A 86 -17.76 -12.43 1.39
C LYS A 86 -17.05 -11.27 0.71
N LYS A 87 -17.69 -10.12 0.72
CA LYS A 87 -17.01 -8.86 0.44
C LYS A 87 -16.26 -8.41 1.69
N GLU A 88 -14.98 -8.12 1.52
CA GLU A 88 -14.17 -7.53 2.56
C GLU A 88 -13.75 -6.12 2.14
N ILE A 89 -13.96 -5.17 3.05
CA ILE A 89 -13.49 -3.80 2.88
C ILE A 89 -12.15 -3.73 3.59
N PRO A 90 -11.05 -3.42 2.88
CA PRO A 90 -9.75 -3.28 3.53
C PRO A 90 -9.81 -2.16 4.56
N GLU A 91 -9.19 -2.39 5.72
CA GLU A 91 -9.13 -1.39 6.77
C GLU A 91 -8.47 -0.12 6.22
N LYS A 92 -9.20 1.00 6.30
CA LYS A 92 -8.68 2.28 5.86
C LYS A 92 -7.53 2.69 6.77
N ILE A 93 -6.34 2.77 6.22
CA ILE A 93 -5.21 3.34 6.93
C ILE A 93 -5.53 4.82 7.20
N ALA A 94 -5.58 5.20 8.48
CA ALA A 94 -5.81 6.59 8.85
C ALA A 94 -4.76 7.50 8.19
N ALA A 95 -5.21 8.61 7.61
CA ALA A 95 -4.30 9.60 7.06
C ALA A 95 -3.45 10.19 8.20
N GLY A 96 -2.15 10.36 7.95
CA GLY A 96 -1.22 10.92 8.90
C GLY A 96 -0.16 9.93 9.40
N LEU A 97 0.59 10.35 10.39
CA LEU A 97 1.61 9.51 11.01
C LEU A 97 0.96 8.43 11.89
N ARG A 98 1.43 7.21 11.73
CA ARG A 98 1.03 6.11 12.64
C ARG A 98 1.44 6.48 14.06
N ALA A 99 0.58 6.23 15.05
CA ALA A 99 0.89 6.48 16.46
C ALA A 99 2.27 5.89 16.82
N ASN A 100 3.11 6.69 17.47
CA ASN A 100 4.48 6.32 17.85
C ASN A 100 5.44 5.99 16.68
N SER A 101 5.08 6.31 15.44
CA SER A 101 5.98 6.09 14.29
C SER A 101 7.00 7.21 14.11
N ALA A 102 6.71 8.42 14.59
CA ALA A 102 7.66 9.52 14.57
C ALA A 102 8.65 9.38 15.72
N LYS A 103 9.93 9.40 15.40
CA LYS A 103 11.02 9.36 16.38
C LYS A 103 11.94 10.54 16.14
N LEU A 104 12.17 11.33 17.18
CA LEU A 104 13.21 12.37 17.13
C LEU A 104 14.58 11.71 17.02
N ILE A 105 15.30 11.95 15.93
CA ILE A 105 16.66 11.44 15.73
C ILE A 105 17.65 12.39 16.43
N TRP A 106 17.53 13.69 16.13
CA TRP A 106 18.32 14.74 16.76
C TRP A 106 17.62 16.09 16.64
N ALA A 107 18.07 17.06 17.44
CA ALA A 107 17.69 18.46 17.36
C ALA A 107 18.95 19.33 17.57
N LYS A 108 19.07 20.41 16.81
CA LYS A 108 20.19 21.36 16.90
C LYS A 108 19.66 22.79 16.92
N LYS A 109 20.30 23.65 17.67
CA LYS A 109 20.09 25.10 17.54
C LYS A 109 20.81 25.61 16.31
N LEU A 110 20.24 26.57 15.60
CA LEU A 110 20.83 27.16 14.42
C LEU A 110 22.20 27.79 14.73
N THR A 111 22.35 28.42 15.89
CA THR A 111 23.61 28.99 16.37
C THR A 111 24.72 27.95 16.52
N ASP A 112 24.39 26.74 16.95
CA ASP A 112 25.40 25.68 17.16
C ASP A 112 25.97 25.15 15.86
N ILE A 113 25.28 25.39 14.74
CA ILE A 113 25.72 25.02 13.38
C ILE A 113 26.24 26.21 12.56
N GLY A 114 26.32 27.39 13.18
CA GLY A 114 26.88 28.60 12.57
C GLY A 114 25.88 29.46 11.81
N ILE A 115 24.58 29.25 12.01
CA ILE A 115 23.52 30.11 11.45
C ILE A 115 23.08 31.10 12.53
N SER A 116 23.30 32.38 12.29
CA SER A 116 23.12 33.43 13.29
C SER A 116 21.68 33.89 13.48
N SER A 117 20.80 33.69 12.48
CA SER A 117 19.40 34.14 12.51
C SER A 117 18.51 33.18 11.74
N PHE A 118 17.38 32.81 12.32
CA PHE A 118 16.40 31.95 11.65
C PHE A 118 15.69 32.72 10.50
N ASP A 119 15.58 34.04 10.57
CA ASP A 119 14.96 34.87 9.53
C ASP A 119 15.73 34.80 8.20
N MET A 120 16.98 34.36 8.25
CA MET A 120 17.81 34.19 7.06
C MET A 120 17.78 32.76 6.52
N THR A 121 17.15 31.83 7.24
CA THR A 121 16.99 30.44 6.78
C THR A 121 15.84 30.37 5.78
N THR A 122 16.15 30.03 4.53
CA THR A 122 15.18 30.12 3.42
C THR A 122 14.72 28.75 2.92
N GLY A 123 15.35 27.67 3.33
CA GLY A 123 14.94 26.34 2.91
C GLY A 123 15.79 25.23 3.50
N ILE A 124 15.25 24.03 3.45
CA ILE A 124 15.92 22.81 3.91
C ILE A 124 15.78 21.77 2.79
N ALA A 125 16.89 21.15 2.40
CA ALA A 125 16.90 19.96 1.56
C ALA A 125 17.39 18.77 2.36
N VAL A 126 16.82 17.60 2.12
CA VAL A 126 17.18 16.36 2.82
C VAL A 126 17.49 15.28 1.80
N THR A 127 18.66 14.68 1.96
CA THR A 127 19.09 13.48 1.24
C THR A 127 19.22 12.31 2.20
N ASN A 128 19.66 11.16 1.74
CA ASN A 128 19.91 10.01 2.62
C ASN A 128 21.02 10.29 3.64
N ASP A 129 22.03 11.08 3.27
CA ASP A 129 23.24 11.28 4.07
C ASP A 129 23.28 12.65 4.74
N TYR A 130 22.61 13.66 4.17
CA TYR A 130 22.74 15.04 4.59
C TYR A 130 21.42 15.78 4.73
N VAL A 131 21.40 16.72 5.66
CA VAL A 131 20.40 17.79 5.78
C VAL A 131 21.10 19.09 5.43
N VAL A 132 20.67 19.74 4.36
CA VAL A 132 21.22 21.02 3.90
C VAL A 132 20.31 22.14 4.33
N ILE A 133 20.88 23.13 5.00
CA ILE A 133 20.15 24.32 5.47
C ILE A 133 20.63 25.50 4.66
N ASN A 134 19.71 26.08 3.89
CA ASN A 134 19.98 27.22 3.06
C ASN A 134 19.84 28.51 3.86
N GLU A 135 20.87 29.32 3.88
CA GLU A 135 20.88 30.65 4.47
C GLU A 135 21.00 31.70 3.35
N ARG A 136 20.12 32.69 3.36
CA ARG A 136 20.10 33.74 2.32
C ARG A 136 21.43 34.45 2.22
N ALA A 137 21.92 34.60 0.99
CA ALA A 137 23.15 35.29 0.65
C ALA A 137 24.43 34.70 1.28
N LYS A 138 24.38 33.45 1.73
CA LYS A 138 25.54 32.72 2.26
C LYS A 138 25.63 31.33 1.68
N ASN A 139 26.78 30.71 1.87
CA ASN A 139 26.98 29.31 1.52
C ASN A 139 26.11 28.40 2.43
N PRO A 140 25.28 27.51 1.87
CA PRO A 140 24.46 26.58 2.67
C PRO A 140 25.32 25.73 3.58
N VAL A 141 24.81 25.49 4.80
CA VAL A 141 25.40 24.56 5.76
C VAL A 141 24.79 23.19 5.56
N TYR A 142 25.59 22.13 5.63
CA TYR A 142 25.07 20.77 5.61
C TYR A 142 25.53 19.96 6.82
N LEU A 143 24.61 19.12 7.30
CA LEU A 143 24.75 18.30 8.49
C LEU A 143 24.60 16.82 8.10
N HIS A 144 25.27 15.94 8.81
CA HIS A 144 24.99 14.52 8.69
C HIS A 144 23.56 14.18 9.14
N ALA A 145 22.77 13.56 8.26
CA ALA A 145 21.36 13.21 8.55
C ALA A 145 21.23 12.27 9.77
N LYS A 146 22.24 11.44 10.01
CA LYS A 146 22.25 10.46 11.10
C LYS A 146 22.31 11.05 12.50
N ASN A 147 23.09 12.13 12.71
CA ASN A 147 23.40 12.64 14.05
C ASN A 147 23.35 14.18 14.17
N GLY A 148 23.08 14.89 13.06
CA GLY A 148 23.01 16.34 13.05
C GLY A 148 24.35 17.05 13.24
N GLU A 149 25.48 16.36 13.16
CA GLU A 149 26.80 17.01 13.21
C GLU A 149 27.06 17.77 11.91
N LYS A 150 27.67 18.95 12.06
CA LYS A 150 28.03 19.77 10.89
C LYS A 150 29.08 19.05 10.04
N ALA A 151 28.73 18.77 8.80
CA ALA A 151 29.64 18.15 7.82
C ALA A 151 30.41 19.20 7.02
N GLY A 152 29.81 20.38 6.82
CA GLY A 152 30.52 21.47 6.10
C GLY A 152 29.59 22.57 5.61
N THR A 153 30.09 23.31 4.64
CA THR A 153 29.38 24.35 3.87
C THR A 153 29.55 24.10 2.38
N MET A 154 28.49 24.31 1.62
CA MET A 154 28.52 24.17 0.17
C MET A 154 29.04 25.44 -0.46
N ASN A 155 29.99 25.32 -1.38
CA ASN A 155 30.45 26.47 -2.16
C ASN A 155 29.48 26.71 -3.32
N ILE A 156 28.75 27.81 -3.27
CA ILE A 156 27.80 28.23 -4.32
C ILE A 156 28.25 29.53 -5.02
N SER A 157 29.56 29.82 -5.01
CA SER A 157 30.13 31.03 -5.63
C SER A 157 29.83 31.14 -7.13
N PHE A 158 29.55 30.02 -7.80
CA PHE A 158 29.13 29.98 -9.20
C PHE A 158 27.82 30.73 -9.48
N ALA A 159 26.99 30.92 -8.46
CA ALA A 159 25.68 31.58 -8.59
C ALA A 159 25.78 33.13 -8.54
N GLY A 160 26.97 33.70 -8.42
CA GLY A 160 27.18 35.13 -8.46
C GLY A 160 26.65 35.90 -7.25
N SER A 161 26.04 37.06 -7.48
CA SER A 161 25.42 37.89 -6.43
C SER A 161 24.20 37.21 -5.86
N LEU A 162 24.35 36.56 -4.74
CA LEU A 162 23.45 35.54 -4.25
C LEU A 162 22.23 36.04 -3.55
N THR A 163 21.09 35.63 -4.07
CA THR A 163 19.85 35.49 -3.33
C THR A 163 19.36 34.06 -3.49
N ASN A 164 20.05 33.12 -2.86
CA ASN A 164 19.55 31.75 -2.77
C ASN A 164 18.34 31.70 -1.83
N PHE A 165 17.16 31.44 -2.40
CA PHE A 165 15.91 31.50 -1.65
C PHE A 165 15.50 30.15 -1.07
N TYR A 166 15.86 29.04 -1.71
CA TYR A 166 15.59 27.71 -1.18
C TYR A 166 16.52 26.67 -1.78
N ALA A 167 16.57 25.52 -1.14
CA ALA A 167 17.22 24.31 -1.64
C ALA A 167 16.22 23.16 -1.60
N THR A 168 16.33 22.25 -2.56
CA THR A 168 15.53 21.01 -2.61
C THR A 168 16.43 19.88 -3.08
N ALA A 169 16.07 18.66 -2.74
CA ALA A 169 16.75 17.47 -3.21
C ALA A 169 15.91 16.76 -4.28
N ASP A 170 16.57 16.22 -5.31
CA ASP A 170 15.95 15.33 -6.27
C ASP A 170 15.94 13.86 -5.77
N LYS A 171 15.34 12.97 -6.56
CA LYS A 171 15.29 11.54 -6.26
C LYS A 171 16.65 10.83 -6.22
N ASP A 172 17.67 11.42 -6.84
CA ASP A 172 19.03 10.87 -6.94
C ASP A 172 19.94 11.45 -5.84
N GLY A 173 19.42 12.35 -4.99
CA GLY A 173 20.12 12.97 -3.87
C GLY A 173 20.97 14.19 -4.26
N ASN A 174 20.77 14.76 -5.44
CA ASN A 174 21.36 16.03 -5.80
C ASN A 174 20.56 17.18 -5.17
N ILE A 175 21.24 18.30 -4.89
CA ILE A 175 20.68 19.50 -4.26
C ILE A 175 20.94 20.71 -5.14
#